data_038aa08a675c3fb7e4ed53d49f0ead4e
#
_entry.id   038aa08a675c3fb7e4ed53d49f0ead4e
#
_cell.length_a   1.000
_cell.length_b   1.000
_cell.length_c   1.000
_cell.angle_alpha   90.00
_cell.angle_beta   90.00
_cell.angle_gamma   90.00
#
_symmetry.space_group_name_H-M   'P 1'
#
loop_
_entity.id
_entity.type
_entity.pdbx_description
1 polymer ?
#
loop_
_entity_poly.entity_id
_entity_poly.type
_entity_poly.pdbx_seq_one_letter_code
_entity_poly.pdbx_strand_id
1 'polypeptide(L)'
;YVHRYEVDTDPMHQGVKALDYIKADGNVVFEIEKTPYGLGLFGRRNGEPDSYYWRVTQWLFPWFTLIAPFGEHALGGHVWVPIDDHHCWAWSINWQPFRPLTDEERSAMEAGQGIHVEYEAPGSFIPKANRDND
;
A
#
# COMPACT_ATOMS: atom_id res chain seq x y z
N TYR A 1 7.91 9.06 2.18
CA TYR A 1 7.88 10.03 3.27
C TYR A 1 6.88 9.65 4.36
N VAL A 2 5.65 9.29 3.96
CA VAL A 2 4.55 8.91 4.86
C VAL A 2 4.84 7.67 5.71
N HIS A 3 5.75 6.80 5.28
CA HIS A 3 6.08 5.55 5.96
C HIS A 3 7.39 5.61 6.76
N ARG A 4 7.78 6.77 7.24
CA ARG A 4 9.10 6.97 7.87
C ARG A 4 9.19 6.56 9.33
N TYR A 5 8.09 6.51 10.05
CA TYR A 5 8.07 6.20 11.47
C TYR A 5 7.05 5.14 11.79
N GLU A 6 7.26 4.48 12.88
CA GLU A 6 6.32 3.59 13.58
C GLU A 6 5.82 2.38 12.77
N VAL A 7 6.33 2.21 11.56
CA VAL A 7 6.01 1.02 10.75
C VAL A 7 6.43 -0.26 11.47
N ASP A 8 7.43 -0.16 12.36
CA ASP A 8 7.89 -1.28 13.17
C ASP A 8 6.92 -1.67 14.29
N THR A 9 6.01 -0.78 14.63
CA THR A 9 4.99 -1.03 15.65
C THR A 9 3.72 -1.63 15.07
N ASP A 10 3.54 -1.56 13.74
CA ASP A 10 2.39 -2.15 13.08
C ASP A 10 2.52 -3.68 13.08
N PRO A 11 1.57 -4.40 13.71
CA PRO A 11 1.59 -5.87 13.74
C PRO A 11 1.64 -6.51 12.34
N MET A 12 1.10 -5.85 11.33
CA MET A 12 1.12 -6.33 9.94
C MET A 12 2.49 -6.23 9.27
N HIS A 13 3.42 -5.46 9.83
CA HIS A 13 4.73 -5.22 9.24
C HIS A 13 5.89 -5.83 10.03
N GLN A 14 5.62 -6.46 11.17
CA GLN A 14 6.67 -7.04 12.00
C GLN A 14 7.41 -8.18 11.29
N GLY A 15 8.72 -8.17 11.42
CA GLY A 15 9.59 -9.19 10.85
C GLY A 15 9.84 -9.06 9.34
N VAL A 16 9.40 -7.97 8.71
CA VAL A 16 9.62 -7.74 7.28
C VAL A 16 10.84 -6.85 7.06
N LYS A 17 11.94 -7.44 6.60
CA LYS A 17 13.18 -6.72 6.23
C LYS A 17 12.98 -5.59 5.21
N ALA A 18 11.89 -5.60 4.46
CA ALA A 18 11.55 -4.57 3.49
C ALA A 18 11.57 -3.16 4.08
N LEU A 19 11.15 -3.02 5.33
CA LEU A 19 11.14 -1.75 6.05
C LEU A 19 12.54 -1.25 6.38
N ASP A 20 13.45 -2.16 6.71
CA ASP A 20 14.84 -1.83 6.99
C ASP A 20 15.49 -1.21 5.75
N TYR A 21 15.27 -1.79 4.57
CA TYR A 21 15.77 -1.24 3.31
C TYR A 21 15.15 0.12 2.96
N ILE A 22 13.85 0.31 3.23
CA ILE A 22 13.15 1.58 3.00
C ILE A 22 13.71 2.68 3.91
N LYS A 23 14.03 2.35 5.16
CA LYS A 23 14.62 3.28 6.13
C LYS A 23 16.08 3.58 5.83
N ALA A 24 16.85 2.55 5.47
CA ALA A 24 18.28 2.67 5.22
C ALA A 24 18.62 3.49 3.98
N ASP A 25 17.81 3.38 2.93
CA ASP A 25 18.02 4.08 1.65
C ASP A 25 16.79 4.88 1.23
N GLY A 26 16.85 6.20 1.46
CA GLY A 26 15.84 7.15 1.03
C GLY A 26 15.95 7.56 -0.45
N ASN A 27 17.04 7.18 -1.13
CA ASN A 27 17.30 7.56 -2.52
C ASN A 27 16.81 6.47 -3.49
N VAL A 28 15.51 6.50 -3.76
CA VAL A 28 14.90 5.53 -4.67
C VAL A 28 15.23 5.87 -6.12
N VAL A 29 15.75 4.89 -6.85
CA VAL A 29 15.86 4.97 -8.31
C VAL A 29 14.61 4.33 -8.90
N PHE A 30 13.88 5.10 -9.71
CA PHE A 30 12.67 4.61 -10.37
C PHE A 30 12.96 4.20 -11.82
N GLU A 31 12.43 3.04 -12.18
CA GLU A 31 12.33 2.57 -13.55
C GLU A 31 10.86 2.33 -13.89
N ILE A 32 10.45 2.67 -15.11
CA ILE A 32 9.06 2.56 -15.55
C ILE A 32 9.03 1.71 -16.82
N GLU A 33 8.23 0.67 -16.80
CA GLU A 33 8.01 -0.20 -17.94
C GLU A 33 6.55 -0.12 -18.41
N LYS A 34 6.37 0.00 -19.72
CA LYS A 34 5.05 -0.09 -20.33
C LYS A 34 4.65 -1.55 -20.49
N THR A 35 3.45 -1.87 -20.05
CA THR A 35 2.88 -3.20 -20.17
C THR A 35 1.59 -3.14 -21.00
N PRO A 36 1.07 -4.27 -21.50
CA PRO A 36 -0.21 -4.29 -22.21
C PRO A 36 -1.40 -3.83 -21.37
N TYR A 37 -1.28 -3.82 -20.06
CA TYR A 37 -2.34 -3.44 -19.12
C TYR A 37 -2.10 -2.11 -18.40
N GLY A 38 -0.96 -1.44 -18.63
CA GLY A 38 -0.64 -0.19 -17.97
C GLY A 38 0.85 0.03 -17.79
N LEU A 39 1.30 0.25 -16.55
CA LEU A 39 2.69 0.52 -16.22
C LEU A 39 3.17 -0.37 -15.06
N GLY A 40 4.39 -0.89 -15.18
CA GLY A 40 5.18 -1.38 -14.05
C GLY A 40 6.03 -0.25 -13.49
N LEU A 41 5.93 0.03 -12.20
CA LEU A 41 6.70 1.05 -11.49
C LEU A 41 7.68 0.34 -10.55
N PHE A 42 8.95 0.39 -10.87
CA PHE A 42 10.01 -0.34 -10.18
C PHE A 42 10.83 0.63 -9.35
N GLY A 43 10.70 0.56 -8.03
CA GLY A 43 11.50 1.35 -7.10
C GLY A 43 12.67 0.54 -6.56
N ARG A 44 13.90 0.89 -6.97
CA ARG A 44 15.13 0.24 -6.57
C ARG A 44 15.80 0.99 -5.43
N ARG A 45 16.27 0.25 -4.43
CA ARG A 45 17.13 0.72 -3.34
C ARG A 45 18.32 -0.22 -3.18
N ASN A 46 19.34 0.24 -2.46
CA ASN A 46 20.39 -0.65 -2.00
C ASN A 46 19.80 -1.67 -1.01
N GLY A 47 20.19 -2.91 -1.18
CA GLY A 47 19.81 -4.03 -0.30
C GLY A 47 21.00 -4.53 0.52
N GLU A 48 21.14 -5.84 0.63
CA GLU A 48 22.32 -6.49 1.20
C GLU A 48 23.55 -6.23 0.31
N PRO A 49 24.79 -6.48 0.78
CA PRO A 49 25.99 -6.33 -0.04
C PRO A 49 25.81 -6.97 -1.43
N ASP A 50 26.16 -6.23 -2.46
CA ASP A 50 26.08 -6.64 -3.87
C ASP A 50 24.65 -6.99 -4.36
N SER A 51 23.62 -6.45 -3.70
CA SER A 51 22.23 -6.67 -4.09
C SER A 51 21.38 -5.41 -4.04
N TYR A 52 20.23 -5.48 -4.69
CA TYR A 52 19.23 -4.43 -4.67
C TYR A 52 17.92 -4.92 -4.12
N TYR A 53 17.26 -4.05 -3.37
CA TYR A 53 15.89 -4.25 -2.94
C TYR A 53 14.93 -3.54 -3.91
N TRP A 54 14.01 -4.29 -4.48
CA TRP A 54 13.02 -3.77 -5.42
C TRP A 54 11.62 -3.78 -4.82
N ARG A 55 10.91 -2.68 -5.04
CA ARG A 55 9.46 -2.63 -4.83
C ARG A 55 8.78 -2.39 -6.17
N VAL A 56 7.87 -3.27 -6.51
CA VAL A 56 7.14 -3.20 -7.77
C VAL A 56 5.70 -2.84 -7.48
N THR A 57 5.30 -1.67 -7.95
CA THR A 57 3.91 -1.21 -7.96
C THR A 57 3.40 -1.32 -9.39
N GLN A 58 2.17 -1.73 -9.57
CA GLN A 58 1.56 -1.83 -10.89
C GLN A 58 0.43 -0.83 -11.00
N TRP A 59 0.42 -0.09 -12.09
CA TRP A 59 -0.73 0.70 -12.48
C TRP A 59 -1.44 0.02 -13.65
N LEU A 60 -2.65 -0.49 -13.37
CA LEU A 60 -3.49 -1.10 -14.38
C LEU A 60 -4.46 -0.03 -14.89
N PHE A 61 -4.32 0.26 -16.16
CA PHE A 61 -5.13 1.28 -16.83
C PHE A 61 -6.64 0.91 -16.76
N PRO A 62 -7.53 1.87 -16.50
CA PRO A 62 -7.24 3.30 -16.41
C PRO A 62 -6.93 3.83 -15.00
N TRP A 63 -7.33 3.17 -13.92
CA TRP A 63 -7.29 3.76 -12.57
C TRP A 63 -6.98 2.82 -11.40
N PHE A 64 -6.52 1.60 -11.67
CA PHE A 64 -6.14 0.66 -10.61
C PHE A 64 -4.66 0.79 -10.29
N THR A 65 -4.34 0.90 -9.00
CA THR A 65 -2.95 0.87 -8.50
C THR A 65 -2.80 -0.28 -7.53
N LEU A 66 -1.92 -1.22 -7.84
CA LEU A 66 -1.58 -2.33 -6.96
C LEU A 66 -0.34 -1.96 -6.17
N ILE A 67 -0.46 -1.96 -4.85
CA ILE A 67 0.63 -1.61 -3.94
C ILE A 67 1.58 -2.79 -3.81
N ALA A 68 2.88 -2.52 -3.87
CA ALA A 68 3.90 -3.54 -3.67
C ALA A 68 3.74 -4.20 -2.29
N PRO A 69 3.60 -5.53 -2.21
CA PRO A 69 3.34 -6.22 -0.95
C PRO A 69 4.53 -6.15 0.00
N PHE A 70 4.26 -6.37 1.28
CA PHE A 70 5.25 -6.62 2.31
C PHE A 70 5.19 -8.09 2.73
N GLY A 71 6.16 -8.89 2.27
CA GLY A 71 6.22 -10.31 2.61
C GLY A 71 4.96 -11.08 2.20
N GLU A 72 4.42 -11.87 3.11
CA GLU A 72 3.24 -12.72 2.91
C GLU A 72 1.91 -12.06 3.30
N HIS A 73 1.92 -10.75 3.50
CA HIS A 73 0.70 -10.01 3.83
C HIS A 73 -0.29 -9.99 2.66
N ALA A 74 -1.53 -9.68 2.98
CA ALA A 74 -2.55 -9.46 1.97
C ALA A 74 -2.10 -8.40 0.97
N LEU A 75 -2.37 -8.65 -0.31
CA LEU A 75 -2.14 -7.69 -1.37
C LEU A 75 -3.11 -6.52 -1.24
N GLY A 76 -2.62 -5.33 -1.48
CA GLY A 76 -3.43 -4.12 -1.42
C GLY A 76 -3.41 -3.35 -2.72
N GLY A 77 -4.44 -2.55 -2.93
CA GLY A 77 -4.53 -1.66 -4.06
C GLY A 77 -5.58 -0.58 -3.86
N HIS A 78 -5.49 0.43 -4.70
CA HIS A 78 -6.49 1.48 -4.80
C HIS A 78 -7.08 1.54 -6.18
N VAL A 79 -8.36 1.93 -6.25
CA VAL A 79 -9.04 2.28 -7.49
C VAL A 79 -9.46 3.73 -7.38
N TRP A 80 -8.95 4.56 -8.28
CA TRP A 80 -9.16 6.01 -8.29
C TRP A 80 -10.17 6.35 -9.39
N VAL A 81 -11.44 6.31 -9.07
CA VAL A 81 -12.53 6.53 -10.06
C VAL A 81 -12.89 8.01 -10.12
N PRO A 82 -12.65 8.70 -11.25
CA PRO A 82 -13.00 10.11 -11.37
C PRO A 82 -14.51 10.32 -11.22
N ILE A 83 -14.87 11.38 -10.48
CA ILE A 83 -16.24 11.88 -10.39
C ILE A 83 -16.39 13.14 -11.25
N ASP A 84 -15.47 14.08 -11.06
CA ASP A 84 -15.35 15.34 -11.79
C ASP A 84 -13.88 15.79 -11.83
N ASP A 85 -13.62 17.02 -12.27
CA ASP A 85 -12.24 17.56 -12.39
C ASP A 85 -11.52 17.77 -11.04
N HIS A 86 -12.23 17.68 -9.92
CA HIS A 86 -11.70 17.96 -8.58
C HIS A 86 -11.85 16.78 -7.60
N HIS A 87 -12.69 15.79 -7.94
CA HIS A 87 -13.03 14.70 -7.01
C HIS A 87 -12.87 13.35 -7.66
N CYS A 88 -12.49 12.36 -6.87
CA CYS A 88 -12.52 10.96 -7.23
C CYS A 88 -13.03 10.09 -6.07
N TRP A 89 -13.60 8.96 -6.40
CA TRP A 89 -13.75 7.87 -5.45
C TRP A 89 -12.41 7.15 -5.30
N ALA A 90 -11.97 6.98 -4.06
CA ALA A 90 -10.83 6.15 -3.73
C ALA A 90 -11.33 4.85 -3.08
N TRP A 91 -11.28 3.76 -3.81
CA TRP A 91 -11.62 2.43 -3.29
C TRP A 91 -10.36 1.72 -2.85
N SER A 92 -10.36 1.19 -1.65
CA SER A 92 -9.30 0.32 -1.15
C SER A 92 -9.71 -1.13 -1.28
N ILE A 93 -8.81 -1.93 -1.85
CA ILE A 93 -9.04 -3.36 -2.10
C ILE A 93 -7.92 -4.14 -1.43
N ASN A 94 -8.28 -5.17 -0.67
CA ASN A 94 -7.33 -6.13 -0.14
C ASN A 94 -7.75 -7.54 -0.51
N TRP A 95 -6.79 -8.36 -0.85
CA TRP A 95 -7.03 -9.78 -1.12
C TRP A 95 -5.80 -10.61 -0.80
N GLN A 96 -6.01 -11.89 -0.58
CA GLN A 96 -4.94 -12.87 -0.41
C GLN A 96 -5.09 -13.90 -1.53
N PRO A 97 -4.10 -14.01 -2.45
CA PRO A 97 -4.23 -14.88 -3.62
C PRO A 97 -4.16 -16.37 -3.31
N PHE A 98 -3.61 -16.74 -2.15
CA PHE A 98 -3.31 -18.13 -1.82
C PHE A 98 -4.25 -18.76 -0.79
N ARG A 99 -5.00 -17.95 -0.05
CA ARG A 99 -5.92 -18.37 1.00
C ARG A 99 -6.99 -17.30 1.26
N PRO A 100 -8.09 -17.60 1.94
CA PRO A 100 -9.00 -16.59 2.48
C PRO A 100 -8.27 -15.68 3.49
N LEU A 101 -8.73 -14.44 3.62
CA LEU A 101 -8.30 -13.56 4.71
C LEU A 101 -8.69 -14.19 6.05
N THR A 102 -7.80 -14.10 7.03
CA THR A 102 -8.14 -14.52 8.40
C THR A 102 -9.09 -13.52 9.05
N ASP A 103 -9.73 -13.92 10.17
CA ASP A 103 -10.61 -13.02 10.90
C ASP A 103 -9.83 -11.85 11.54
N GLU A 104 -8.58 -12.09 11.95
CA GLU A 104 -7.69 -11.06 12.47
C GLU A 104 -7.33 -10.03 11.37
N GLU A 105 -6.93 -10.50 10.17
CA GLU A 105 -6.65 -9.62 9.04
C GLU A 105 -7.88 -8.79 8.68
N ARG A 106 -9.05 -9.40 8.63
CA ARG A 106 -10.30 -8.72 8.32
C ARG A 106 -10.66 -7.68 9.37
N SER A 107 -10.58 -8.06 10.65
CA SER A 107 -10.84 -7.15 11.78
C SER A 107 -9.87 -5.96 11.80
N ALA A 108 -8.59 -6.19 11.50
CA ALA A 108 -7.59 -5.13 11.41
C ALA A 108 -7.90 -4.15 10.28
N MET A 109 -8.31 -4.65 9.11
CA MET A 109 -8.72 -3.83 7.98
C MET A 109 -9.98 -3.02 8.29
N GLU A 110 -10.99 -3.62 8.90
CA GLU A 110 -12.21 -2.93 9.32
C GLU A 110 -11.96 -1.85 10.37
N ALA A 111 -10.95 -2.03 11.21
CA ALA A 111 -10.48 -1.03 12.17
C ALA A 111 -9.61 0.10 11.55
N GLY A 112 -9.42 0.09 10.23
CA GLY A 112 -8.68 1.15 9.53
C GLY A 112 -7.18 0.94 9.47
N GLN A 113 -6.68 -0.26 9.72
CA GLN A 113 -5.25 -0.55 9.60
C GLN A 113 -4.80 -0.76 8.15
N GLY A 114 -3.54 -0.50 7.87
CA GLY A 114 -2.95 -0.63 6.55
C GLY A 114 -3.38 0.50 5.61
N ILE A 115 -3.95 0.15 4.46
CA ILE A 115 -4.45 1.13 3.48
C ILE A 115 -5.90 1.55 3.73
N HIS A 116 -6.54 1.02 4.75
CA HIS A 116 -7.90 1.34 5.12
C HIS A 116 -7.93 2.50 6.08
N VAL A 117 -9.06 3.18 6.11
CA VAL A 117 -9.36 4.23 7.06
C VAL A 117 -10.62 3.85 7.85
N GLU A 118 -10.65 4.22 9.11
CA GLU A 118 -11.86 4.09 9.91
C GLU A 118 -12.90 5.11 9.41
N TYR A 119 -14.15 4.69 9.32
CA TYR A 119 -15.25 5.58 8.94
C TYR A 119 -15.94 6.14 10.17
N GLU A 120 -16.56 7.32 10.04
CA GLU A 120 -17.32 7.95 11.13
C GLU A 120 -18.49 7.08 11.60
N ALA A 121 -19.12 6.36 10.68
CA ALA A 121 -20.16 5.39 10.98
C ALA A 121 -20.11 4.25 9.95
N PRO A 122 -20.58 3.04 10.31
CA PRO A 122 -20.70 1.94 9.35
C PRO A 122 -21.51 2.37 8.13
N GLY A 123 -20.94 2.19 6.94
CA GLY A 123 -21.57 2.52 5.66
C GLY A 123 -21.64 4.01 5.31
N SER A 124 -21.02 4.90 6.09
CA SER A 124 -21.04 6.34 5.81
C SER A 124 -20.16 6.77 4.65
N PHE A 125 -19.14 6.01 4.29
CA PHE A 125 -18.08 6.38 3.35
C PHE A 125 -17.33 7.67 3.68
N ILE A 126 -17.55 8.23 4.87
CA ILE A 126 -16.85 9.43 5.36
C ILE A 126 -15.70 8.95 6.24
N PRO A 127 -14.43 9.15 5.82
CA PRO A 127 -13.29 8.80 6.66
C PRO A 127 -13.31 9.57 7.95
N LYS A 128 -13.05 8.90 9.06
CA LYS A 128 -12.88 9.54 10.34
C LYS A 128 -11.64 10.42 10.31
N ALA A 129 -11.82 11.69 10.62
CA ALA A 129 -10.70 12.62 10.68
C ALA A 129 -9.74 12.20 11.80
N ASN A 130 -8.50 11.94 11.43
CA ASN A 130 -7.43 11.78 12.42
C ASN A 130 -6.74 13.12 12.58
N ARG A 131 -6.99 13.79 13.70
CA ARG A 131 -6.46 15.12 13.98
C ARG A 131 -4.95 15.14 14.25
N ASP A 132 -4.34 13.98 14.45
CA ASP A 132 -2.91 13.87 14.68
C ASP A 132 -2.09 14.02 13.37
N ASN A 133 -2.78 14.13 12.24
CA ASN A 133 -2.19 14.30 10.91
C ASN A 133 -2.34 15.72 10.33
N ASP A 134 -2.78 16.68 11.11
CA ASP A 134 -2.90 18.10 10.70
C ASP A 134 -1.54 18.81 10.66
#